data_d767d18300db13c74003300a87904145
#
_entry.id   d767d18300db13c74003300a87904145
#
_cell.length_a   1.000
_cell.length_b   1.000
_cell.length_c   1.000
_cell.angle_alpha   90.00
_cell.angle_beta   90.00
_cell.angle_gamma   90.00
#
_symmetry.space_group_name_H-M   'P 1'
#
loop_
_entity.id
_entity.type
_entity.pdbx_description
1 polymer ?
#
loop_
_entity_poly.entity_id
_entity_poly.type
_entity_poly.pdbx_seq_one_letter_code
_entity_poly.pdbx_strand_id
1 'polypeptide(L)'
;MSELLLKEHPELQMFFNSMETVPSGICSIQLSENTPPWIICPRRLLYMGSKANEDTFKGATQQRLLSKCNFPTGSRIGIWAETKVKYVKEQSTEDNALFDYTFDYVLSRLGRVSLESASIQTGMAENELKRKLTVAGYTLALVNGNIMIEDFPIGSPYIVEVMTSSTSGGNKRIRSCIPQSFEDCILGKPHNAPGINYRQVWARMASQMIVKSQAANTWGGYTIWILQDVLADYISNSTALDLKHFITEQLSEVNILSFSYSEKFKSPSKGDTIELTDSTLFAGPIRPYKDNQKISPSFQDIVLASVCPPKSVLLAALAKKSLSIIIQL
;
A
#
# COMPACT_ATOMS: atom_id res chain seq x y z
N MET A 1 9.59 5.44 10.60
CA MET A 1 9.22 6.76 11.16
C MET A 1 10.51 7.48 11.42
N SER A 2 10.61 8.74 11.06
CA SER A 2 11.69 9.58 11.58
C SER A 2 11.47 9.77 13.08
N GLU A 3 12.51 9.72 13.87
CA GLU A 3 12.48 9.89 15.32
C GLU A 3 13.31 11.11 15.69
N LEU A 4 12.83 11.89 16.64
CA LEU A 4 13.58 12.97 17.25
C LEU A 4 14.28 12.44 18.50
N LEU A 5 15.57 12.71 18.64
CA LEU A 5 16.29 12.45 19.87
C LEU A 5 15.95 13.54 20.89
N LEU A 6 15.29 13.18 21.99
CA LEU A 6 14.87 14.15 23.02
C LEU A 6 16.01 14.95 23.62
N LYS A 7 17.23 14.39 23.68
CA LYS A 7 18.42 15.12 24.15
C LYS A 7 18.75 16.36 23.29
N GLU A 8 18.31 16.38 22.04
CA GLU A 8 18.49 17.50 21.10
C GLU A 8 17.35 18.53 21.17
N HIS A 9 16.28 18.19 21.92
CA HIS A 9 15.07 19.01 22.08
C HIS A 9 14.66 19.08 23.56
N PRO A 10 15.42 19.79 24.41
CA PRO A 10 15.16 19.83 25.86
C PRO A 10 13.75 20.30 26.23
N GLU A 11 13.16 21.18 25.41
CA GLU A 11 11.82 21.70 25.57
C GLU A 11 10.72 20.64 25.45
N LEU A 12 11.01 19.53 24.76
CA LEU A 12 10.07 18.41 24.60
C LEU A 12 10.16 17.40 25.74
N GLN A 13 11.22 17.43 26.55
CA GLN A 13 11.42 16.46 27.65
C GLN A 13 10.29 16.49 28.67
N MET A 14 9.71 17.66 28.93
CA MET A 14 8.58 17.80 29.86
C MET A 14 7.31 17.07 29.41
N PHE A 15 7.16 16.78 28.09
CA PHE A 15 6.01 16.06 27.53
C PHE A 15 6.26 14.57 27.38
N PHE A 16 7.51 14.15 27.26
CA PHE A 16 7.91 12.78 26.91
C PHE A 16 8.90 12.20 27.93
N ASN A 17 8.61 12.39 29.23
CA ASN A 17 9.46 11.89 30.30
C ASN A 17 9.86 10.43 30.09
N SER A 18 11.16 10.13 30.23
CA SER A 18 11.76 8.81 30.10
C SER A 18 11.89 8.20 28.69
N MET A 19 11.48 8.88 27.63
CA MET A 19 11.72 8.41 26.27
C MET A 19 13.05 8.97 25.74
N GLU A 20 13.87 8.13 25.10
CA GLU A 20 15.10 8.59 24.43
C GLU A 20 14.79 9.21 23.07
N THR A 21 13.78 8.65 22.39
CA THR A 21 13.31 9.12 21.08
C THR A 21 11.80 9.27 21.09
N VAL A 22 11.33 10.22 20.32
CA VAL A 22 9.89 10.42 20.07
C VAL A 22 9.62 10.47 18.58
N PRO A 23 8.41 10.06 18.13
CA PRO A 23 8.05 10.19 16.72
C PRO A 23 8.19 11.64 16.27
N SER A 24 8.97 11.88 15.21
CA SER A 24 9.16 13.19 14.63
C SER A 24 8.18 13.42 13.50
N GLY A 25 6.92 13.36 13.74
CA GLY A 25 6.06 13.58 12.59
C GLY A 25 4.59 13.63 12.91
N ILE A 26 3.94 14.47 12.16
CA ILE A 26 2.49 14.60 12.15
C ILE A 26 1.96 13.47 11.28
N CYS A 27 1.08 12.63 11.81
CA CYS A 27 0.42 11.58 11.04
C CYS A 27 -0.78 12.12 10.25
N SER A 28 -1.37 13.22 10.71
CA SER A 28 -2.54 13.84 10.12
C SER A 28 -2.53 15.35 10.36
N ILE A 29 -3.16 16.08 9.44
CA ILE A 29 -3.30 17.55 9.51
C ILE A 29 -4.77 17.91 9.38
N GLN A 30 -5.32 18.61 10.35
CA GLN A 30 -6.65 19.18 10.29
C GLN A 30 -6.60 20.60 9.74
N LEU A 31 -7.31 20.87 8.64
CA LEU A 31 -7.30 22.18 8.00
C LEU A 31 -8.33 23.15 8.62
N SER A 32 -9.39 22.61 9.22
CA SER A 32 -10.40 23.39 9.96
C SER A 32 -11.06 22.49 11.01
N GLU A 33 -11.66 23.08 12.03
CA GLU A 33 -12.28 22.37 13.16
C GLU A 33 -13.39 21.39 12.74
N ASN A 34 -14.08 21.70 11.64
CA ASN A 34 -15.22 20.91 11.16
C ASN A 34 -14.88 19.89 10.07
N THR A 35 -13.62 19.78 9.68
CA THR A 35 -13.19 18.84 8.66
C THR A 35 -12.36 17.71 9.27
N PRO A 36 -12.51 16.45 8.76
CA PRO A 36 -11.64 15.36 9.19
C PRO A 36 -10.17 15.70 8.97
N PRO A 37 -9.28 15.26 9.87
CA PRO A 37 -7.85 15.40 9.64
C PRO A 37 -7.41 14.66 8.38
N TRP A 38 -6.62 15.30 7.52
CA TRP A 38 -6.00 14.65 6.37
C TRP A 38 -4.86 13.76 6.80
N ILE A 39 -4.91 12.49 6.43
CA ILE A 39 -3.83 11.54 6.70
C ILE A 39 -2.68 11.78 5.72
N ILE A 40 -1.49 12.04 6.26
CA ILE A 40 -0.25 12.26 5.50
C ILE A 40 0.79 11.16 5.72
N CYS A 41 0.60 10.31 6.72
CA CYS A 41 1.47 9.18 7.00
C CYS A 41 0.84 7.87 6.50
N PRO A 42 1.44 7.14 5.53
CA PRO A 42 0.89 5.88 5.04
C PRO A 42 0.62 4.85 6.16
N ARG A 43 1.50 4.78 7.17
CA ARG A 43 1.34 3.85 8.29
C ARG A 43 0.16 4.19 9.21
N ARG A 44 -0.34 5.41 9.16
CA ARG A 44 -1.56 5.81 9.88
C ARG A 44 -2.79 5.25 9.19
N LEU A 45 -2.76 5.19 7.87
CA LEU A 45 -3.87 4.68 7.05
C LEU A 45 -3.88 3.15 7.01
N LEU A 46 -2.73 2.55 6.76
CA LEU A 46 -2.56 1.10 6.76
C LEU A 46 -1.16 0.73 7.25
N TYR A 47 -1.11 -0.21 8.18
CA TYR A 47 0.12 -0.86 8.61
C TYR A 47 -0.07 -2.37 8.56
N MET A 48 0.78 -3.05 7.77
CA MET A 48 0.79 -4.51 7.64
C MET A 48 1.95 -5.06 8.47
N GLY A 49 1.64 -5.58 9.66
CA GLY A 49 2.65 -6.12 10.57
C GLY A 49 2.07 -7.18 11.51
N SER A 50 2.93 -8.04 12.09
CA SER A 50 2.51 -9.10 13.02
C SER A 50 1.80 -8.53 14.25
N LYS A 51 2.30 -7.42 14.77
CA LYS A 51 1.75 -6.73 15.94
C LYS A 51 0.49 -5.90 15.64
N ALA A 52 0.08 -5.79 14.38
CA ALA A 52 -1.13 -5.07 14.02
C ALA A 52 -2.39 -5.70 14.63
N ASN A 53 -2.36 -7.01 14.93
CA ASN A 53 -3.46 -7.69 15.60
C ASN A 53 -3.52 -7.40 17.10
N GLU A 54 -2.41 -7.01 17.73
CA GLU A 54 -2.32 -6.64 19.15
C GLU A 54 -2.70 -5.16 19.39
N ASP A 55 -2.50 -4.32 18.37
CA ASP A 55 -2.87 -2.91 18.37
C ASP A 55 -4.23 -2.77 17.68
N THR A 56 -5.29 -2.64 18.44
CA THR A 56 -6.69 -2.56 17.98
C THR A 56 -6.89 -1.50 16.90
N PHE A 57 -6.15 -0.41 17.00
CA PHE A 57 -6.20 0.69 16.07
C PHE A 57 -5.61 0.36 14.68
N LYS A 58 -4.45 -0.28 14.64
CA LYS A 58 -3.79 -0.70 13.40
C LYS A 58 -4.38 -1.99 12.86
N GLY A 59 -4.80 -2.87 13.73
CA GLY A 59 -5.43 -4.15 13.40
C GLY A 59 -6.74 -3.99 12.65
N ALA A 60 -7.54 -2.99 12.98
CA ALA A 60 -8.84 -2.76 12.35
C ALA A 60 -8.75 -2.54 10.84
N THR A 61 -7.84 -1.67 10.36
CA THR A 61 -7.67 -1.43 8.93
C THR A 61 -7.08 -2.62 8.19
N GLN A 62 -6.14 -3.33 8.81
CA GLN A 62 -5.59 -4.58 8.28
C GLN A 62 -6.66 -5.66 8.15
N GLN A 63 -7.48 -5.87 9.18
CA GLN A 63 -8.57 -6.85 9.16
C GLN A 63 -9.62 -6.53 8.10
N ARG A 64 -9.99 -5.25 7.95
CA ARG A 64 -10.93 -4.81 6.90
C ARG A 64 -10.37 -5.04 5.50
N LEU A 65 -9.09 -4.77 5.27
CA LEU A 65 -8.44 -5.11 4.01
C LEU A 65 -8.49 -6.61 3.76
N LEU A 66 -8.06 -7.42 4.72
CA LEU A 66 -8.02 -8.89 4.58
C LEU A 66 -9.41 -9.49 4.37
N SER A 67 -10.46 -8.92 4.98
CA SER A 67 -11.84 -9.37 4.77
C SER A 67 -12.37 -9.12 3.36
N LYS A 68 -11.78 -8.17 2.62
CA LYS A 68 -12.11 -7.94 1.19
C LYS A 68 -11.29 -8.83 0.26
N CYS A 69 -10.16 -9.37 0.71
CA CYS A 69 -9.41 -10.36 -0.04
C CYS A 69 -10.11 -11.72 0.05
N ASN A 70 -10.36 -12.36 -1.07
CA ASN A 70 -11.07 -13.65 -1.12
C ASN A 70 -10.12 -14.82 -0.77
N PHE A 71 -9.40 -14.71 0.36
CA PHE A 71 -8.57 -15.81 0.85
C PHE A 71 -9.43 -16.85 1.57
N PRO A 72 -9.24 -18.16 1.29
CA PRO A 72 -9.92 -19.20 2.04
C PRO A 72 -9.58 -19.11 3.54
N THR A 73 -10.57 -19.36 4.38
CA THR A 73 -10.38 -19.43 5.85
C THR A 73 -9.28 -20.43 6.21
N GLY A 74 -8.43 -20.08 7.16
CA GLY A 74 -7.29 -20.91 7.56
C GLY A 74 -6.07 -20.78 6.64
N SER A 75 -6.13 -19.95 5.59
CA SER A 75 -4.97 -19.71 4.72
C SER A 75 -3.84 -19.00 5.46
N ARG A 76 -2.62 -19.40 5.16
CA ARG A 76 -1.41 -18.64 5.52
C ARG A 76 -1.15 -17.62 4.42
N ILE A 77 -1.02 -16.35 4.78
CA ILE A 77 -0.83 -15.24 3.86
C ILE A 77 0.57 -14.66 4.03
N GLY A 78 1.34 -14.68 2.97
CA GLY A 78 2.60 -13.96 2.89
C GLY A 78 2.39 -12.51 2.48
N ILE A 79 3.13 -11.61 3.12
CA ILE A 79 3.13 -10.18 2.82
C ILE A 79 4.55 -9.76 2.51
N TRP A 80 4.74 -9.14 1.35
CA TRP A 80 6.00 -8.55 0.92
C TRP A 80 5.80 -7.04 0.78
N ALA A 81 6.53 -6.27 1.58
CA ALA A 81 6.51 -4.81 1.52
C ALA A 81 7.55 -4.30 0.53
N GLU A 82 7.31 -3.14 -0.08
CA GLU A 82 8.26 -2.44 -0.96
C GLU A 82 8.81 -3.34 -2.07
N THR A 83 7.91 -4.05 -2.77
CA THR A 83 8.31 -5.04 -3.78
C THR A 83 8.54 -4.38 -5.13
N LYS A 84 9.79 -4.30 -5.56
CA LYS A 84 10.16 -3.79 -6.88
C LYS A 84 10.05 -4.88 -7.94
N VAL A 85 9.30 -4.60 -9.01
CA VAL A 85 9.19 -5.45 -10.19
C VAL A 85 9.70 -4.67 -11.39
N LYS A 86 10.75 -5.21 -12.05
CA LYS A 86 11.34 -4.63 -13.26
C LYS A 86 11.22 -5.64 -14.38
N TYR A 87 10.74 -5.20 -15.55
CA TYR A 87 10.69 -6.00 -16.77
C TYR A 87 11.39 -5.28 -17.89
N VAL A 88 12.35 -5.96 -18.49
CA VAL A 88 13.17 -5.46 -19.61
C VAL A 88 12.98 -6.42 -20.77
N LYS A 89 12.77 -5.92 -21.97
CA LYS A 89 12.69 -6.76 -23.16
C LYS A 89 14.09 -7.33 -23.46
N GLU A 90 14.16 -8.58 -23.88
CA GLU A 90 15.40 -9.17 -24.37
C GLU A 90 16.01 -8.25 -25.44
N GLN A 91 17.29 -7.92 -25.31
CA GLN A 91 18.08 -7.02 -26.17
C GLN A 91 17.96 -5.51 -25.85
N SER A 92 17.30 -5.07 -24.81
CA SER A 92 17.33 -3.67 -24.38
C SER A 92 18.35 -3.44 -23.26
N THR A 93 18.97 -2.27 -23.26
CA THR A 93 19.85 -1.85 -22.16
C THR A 93 19.04 -1.63 -20.88
N GLU A 94 19.68 -1.67 -19.71
CA GLU A 94 18.99 -1.49 -18.40
C GLU A 94 18.16 -0.20 -18.30
N ASP A 95 18.50 0.82 -19.08
CA ASP A 95 17.81 2.12 -19.09
C ASP A 95 16.47 2.10 -19.82
N ASN A 96 16.16 1.03 -20.57
CA ASN A 96 14.92 0.87 -21.34
C ASN A 96 13.95 -0.14 -20.70
N ALA A 97 13.76 -0.07 -19.40
CA ALA A 97 12.77 -0.91 -18.73
C ALA A 97 11.35 -0.57 -19.21
N LEU A 98 10.64 -1.58 -19.72
CA LEU A 98 9.24 -1.44 -20.13
C LEU A 98 8.29 -1.36 -18.93
N PHE A 99 8.71 -1.91 -17.78
CA PHE A 99 7.97 -1.88 -16.53
C PHE A 99 8.99 -1.77 -15.39
N ASP A 100 8.86 -0.74 -14.56
CA ASP A 100 9.70 -0.54 -13.37
C ASP A 100 8.85 0.15 -12.30
N TYR A 101 8.20 -0.66 -11.46
CA TYR A 101 7.32 -0.19 -10.39
C TYR A 101 7.64 -0.87 -9.08
N THR A 102 7.52 -0.11 -8.00
CA THR A 102 7.52 -0.64 -6.63
C THR A 102 6.09 -0.69 -6.13
N PHE A 103 5.71 -1.81 -5.54
CA PHE A 103 4.43 -2.03 -4.90
C PHE A 103 4.59 -1.88 -3.39
N ASP A 104 3.69 -1.14 -2.74
CA ASP A 104 3.75 -0.93 -1.30
C ASP A 104 3.64 -2.27 -0.56
N TYR A 105 2.64 -3.09 -0.93
CA TYR A 105 2.53 -4.46 -0.44
C TYR A 105 2.05 -5.41 -1.55
N VAL A 106 2.58 -6.62 -1.51
CA VAL A 106 2.08 -7.77 -2.28
C VAL A 106 1.63 -8.83 -1.28
N LEU A 107 0.38 -9.26 -1.37
CA LEU A 107 -0.17 -10.35 -0.55
C LEU A 107 -0.41 -11.56 -1.44
N SER A 108 -0.06 -12.74 -0.95
CA SER A 108 -0.37 -14.00 -1.62
C SER A 108 -0.55 -15.12 -0.61
N ARG A 109 -1.39 -16.08 -0.94
CA ARG A 109 -1.48 -17.30 -0.15
C ARG A 109 -0.15 -18.06 -0.23
N LEU A 110 0.25 -18.65 0.87
CA LEU A 110 1.44 -19.48 0.96
C LEU A 110 1.08 -20.95 0.85
N GLY A 111 1.95 -21.69 0.18
CA GLY A 111 1.82 -23.14 0.06
C GLY A 111 3.15 -23.82 -0.13
N ARG A 112 3.13 -25.13 0.04
CA ARG A 112 4.27 -25.99 -0.23
C ARG A 112 4.33 -26.31 -1.72
N VAL A 113 5.48 -26.04 -2.36
CA VAL A 113 5.70 -26.23 -3.80
C VAL A 113 7.07 -26.91 -4.00
N SER A 114 7.20 -27.81 -4.97
CA SER A 114 8.51 -28.37 -5.32
C SER A 114 9.40 -27.29 -5.97
N LEU A 115 10.72 -27.43 -5.76
CA LEU A 115 11.71 -26.54 -6.37
C LEU A 115 11.60 -26.55 -7.90
N GLU A 116 11.36 -27.72 -8.50
CA GLU A 116 11.12 -27.88 -9.93
C GLU A 116 9.92 -27.06 -10.40
N SER A 117 8.76 -27.20 -9.74
CA SER A 117 7.55 -26.46 -10.09
C SER A 117 7.75 -24.94 -9.93
N ALA A 118 8.43 -24.51 -8.87
CA ALA A 118 8.77 -23.10 -8.66
C ALA A 118 9.76 -22.58 -9.71
N SER A 119 10.72 -23.40 -10.15
CA SER A 119 11.65 -23.11 -11.25
C SER A 119 10.88 -22.81 -12.56
N ILE A 120 9.94 -23.68 -12.90
CA ILE A 120 9.07 -23.49 -14.07
C ILE A 120 8.25 -22.18 -13.93
N GLN A 121 7.63 -21.95 -12.78
CA GLN A 121 6.78 -20.77 -12.55
C GLN A 121 7.56 -19.46 -12.57
N THR A 122 8.80 -19.46 -12.10
CA THR A 122 9.63 -18.25 -12.05
C THR A 122 10.46 -18.04 -13.31
N GLY A 123 10.60 -19.04 -14.15
CA GLY A 123 11.51 -19.05 -15.29
C GLY A 123 13.00 -19.04 -14.91
N MET A 124 13.34 -19.33 -13.65
CA MET A 124 14.72 -19.41 -13.16
C MET A 124 15.20 -20.85 -13.11
N ALA A 125 16.48 -21.08 -13.42
CA ALA A 125 17.09 -22.40 -13.22
C ALA A 125 17.05 -22.81 -11.72
N GLU A 126 16.84 -24.10 -11.43
CA GLU A 126 16.65 -24.59 -10.05
C GLU A 126 17.78 -24.20 -9.09
N ASN A 127 19.03 -24.33 -9.52
CA ASN A 127 20.18 -23.98 -8.68
C ASN A 127 20.23 -22.48 -8.36
N GLU A 128 19.87 -21.63 -9.32
CA GLU A 128 19.78 -20.20 -9.13
C GLU A 128 18.63 -19.85 -8.18
N LEU A 129 17.45 -20.42 -8.42
CA LEU A 129 16.28 -20.24 -7.58
C LEU A 129 16.55 -20.68 -6.14
N LYS A 130 17.10 -21.89 -5.95
CA LYS A 130 17.48 -22.43 -4.64
C LYS A 130 18.36 -21.46 -3.88
N ARG A 131 19.43 -20.95 -4.52
CA ARG A 131 20.33 -19.97 -3.91
C ARG A 131 19.58 -18.69 -3.48
N LYS A 132 18.73 -18.15 -4.36
CA LYS A 132 17.95 -16.93 -4.08
C LYS A 132 16.96 -17.13 -2.95
N LEU A 133 16.24 -18.25 -2.93
CA LEU A 133 15.31 -18.60 -1.86
C LEU A 133 16.01 -18.73 -0.51
N THR A 134 17.18 -19.39 -0.47
CA THR A 134 17.97 -19.53 0.75
C THR A 134 18.41 -18.16 1.29
N VAL A 135 18.92 -17.28 0.43
CA VAL A 135 19.32 -15.93 0.80
C VAL A 135 18.12 -15.11 1.28
N ALA A 136 16.95 -15.30 0.68
CA ALA A 136 15.71 -14.63 1.07
C ALA A 136 15.06 -15.21 2.35
N GLY A 137 15.62 -16.30 2.91
CA GLY A 137 15.15 -16.90 4.17
C GLY A 137 14.00 -17.88 4.02
N TYR A 138 13.74 -18.39 2.80
CA TYR A 138 12.74 -19.43 2.62
C TYR A 138 13.21 -20.77 3.20
N THR A 139 12.29 -21.50 3.81
CA THR A 139 12.55 -22.86 4.32
C THR A 139 12.47 -23.88 3.19
N LEU A 140 13.54 -24.62 3.00
CA LEU A 140 13.63 -25.71 2.05
C LEU A 140 13.70 -27.05 2.82
N ALA A 141 12.83 -27.99 2.46
CA ALA A 141 12.75 -29.31 3.07
C ALA A 141 12.93 -30.40 2.02
N LEU A 142 13.63 -31.47 2.35
CA LEU A 142 13.73 -32.68 1.50
C LEU A 142 12.58 -33.63 1.85
N VAL A 143 11.69 -33.87 0.89
CA VAL A 143 10.53 -34.75 1.07
C VAL A 143 10.49 -35.74 -0.10
N ASN A 144 10.60 -37.04 0.20
CA ASN A 144 10.59 -38.11 -0.81
C ASN A 144 11.59 -37.90 -1.98
N GLY A 145 12.78 -37.36 -1.65
CA GLY A 145 13.82 -37.10 -2.66
C GLY A 145 13.69 -35.77 -3.39
N ASN A 146 12.58 -35.05 -3.22
CA ASN A 146 12.34 -33.75 -3.84
C ASN A 146 12.57 -32.61 -2.86
N ILE A 147 13.17 -31.52 -3.33
CA ILE A 147 13.29 -30.27 -2.53
C ILE A 147 11.96 -29.54 -2.60
N MET A 148 11.33 -29.34 -1.43
CA MET A 148 10.10 -28.59 -1.26
C MET A 148 10.39 -27.23 -0.65
N ILE A 149 9.70 -26.20 -1.12
CA ILE A 149 9.69 -24.85 -0.58
C ILE A 149 8.42 -24.74 0.29
N GLU A 150 8.56 -24.49 1.59
CA GLU A 150 7.43 -24.56 2.53
C GLU A 150 6.43 -23.40 2.37
N ASP A 151 6.91 -22.20 2.10
CA ASP A 151 6.12 -20.97 2.09
C ASP A 151 6.26 -20.20 0.78
N PHE A 152 6.02 -20.90 -0.34
CA PHE A 152 6.06 -20.27 -1.66
C PHE A 152 4.73 -19.57 -1.96
N PRO A 153 4.74 -18.37 -2.61
CA PRO A 153 3.51 -17.68 -3.01
C PRO A 153 2.74 -18.50 -4.05
N ILE A 154 1.48 -18.78 -3.75
CA ILE A 154 0.58 -19.55 -4.62
C ILE A 154 -0.73 -18.80 -4.86
N GLY A 155 -1.35 -19.05 -6.01
CA GLY A 155 -2.64 -18.45 -6.36
C GLY A 155 -2.52 -17.02 -6.88
N SER A 156 -3.60 -16.28 -6.74
CA SER A 156 -3.74 -14.90 -7.24
C SER A 156 -3.10 -13.91 -6.27
N PRO A 157 -2.23 -13.00 -6.72
CA PRO A 157 -1.66 -11.96 -5.87
C PRO A 157 -2.66 -10.83 -5.64
N TYR A 158 -2.61 -10.21 -4.45
CA TYR A 158 -3.25 -8.94 -4.16
C TYR A 158 -2.17 -7.87 -4.03
N ILE A 159 -2.26 -6.86 -4.86
CA ILE A 159 -1.37 -5.71 -4.86
C ILE A 159 -2.05 -4.60 -4.07
N VAL A 160 -1.45 -4.17 -2.97
CA VAL A 160 -2.01 -3.13 -2.11
C VAL A 160 -1.13 -1.89 -2.20
N GLU A 161 -1.76 -0.77 -2.53
CA GLU A 161 -1.14 0.55 -2.66
C GLU A 161 -1.77 1.50 -1.64
N VAL A 162 -0.95 2.23 -0.90
CA VAL A 162 -1.41 3.12 0.15
C VAL A 162 -1.21 4.57 -0.26
N MET A 163 -2.31 5.24 -0.55
CA MET A 163 -2.30 6.62 -1.02
C MET A 163 -2.70 7.58 0.10
N THR A 164 -1.73 8.34 0.56
CA THR A 164 -1.97 9.41 1.53
C THR A 164 -1.79 10.78 0.90
N SER A 165 -2.38 11.78 1.52
CA SER A 165 -2.20 13.15 1.11
C SER A 165 -0.74 13.57 1.28
N SER A 166 -0.22 14.34 0.34
CA SER A 166 1.08 14.99 0.46
C SER A 166 0.91 16.43 0.92
N THR A 167 1.91 16.96 1.62
CA THR A 167 1.92 18.35 1.99
C THR A 167 2.58 19.23 0.92
N SER A 168 2.07 20.42 0.69
CA SER A 168 2.79 21.46 -0.02
C SER A 168 4.01 21.86 0.82
N GLY A 169 5.16 22.10 0.18
CA GLY A 169 6.40 22.46 0.87
C GLY A 169 6.18 23.57 1.91
N GLY A 170 6.59 23.29 3.14
CA GLY A 170 6.46 24.24 4.22
C GLY A 170 7.44 25.39 4.10
N ASN A 171 7.08 26.54 4.66
CA ASN A 171 7.94 27.71 4.75
C ASN A 171 8.62 27.75 6.14
N LYS A 172 9.95 27.63 6.16
CA LYS A 172 10.72 27.68 7.41
C LYS A 172 10.59 29.00 8.18
N ARG A 173 10.42 30.13 7.47
CA ARG A 173 10.31 31.46 8.09
C ARG A 173 9.06 31.59 8.95
N ILE A 174 7.94 31.02 8.51
CA ILE A 174 6.67 31.03 9.25
C ILE A 174 6.39 29.69 9.93
N ARG A 175 7.41 28.83 10.05
CA ARG A 175 7.37 27.53 10.74
C ARG A 175 6.22 26.62 10.31
N SER A 176 5.85 26.64 9.02
CA SER A 176 4.76 25.79 8.49
C SER A 176 5.23 24.45 7.92
N CYS A 177 6.52 24.10 8.04
CA CYS A 177 6.99 22.77 7.68
C CYS A 177 6.66 21.77 8.81
N ILE A 178 6.47 20.50 8.45
CA ILE A 178 5.97 19.46 9.35
C ILE A 178 6.72 19.40 10.70
N PRO A 179 8.07 19.37 10.77
CA PRO A 179 8.77 19.29 12.06
C PRO A 179 8.49 20.48 12.98
N GLN A 180 8.56 21.70 12.45
CA GLN A 180 8.35 22.91 13.25
C GLN A 180 6.89 23.06 13.68
N SER A 181 5.96 22.74 12.79
CA SER A 181 4.53 22.74 13.10
C SER A 181 4.19 21.73 14.20
N PHE A 182 4.80 20.55 14.16
CA PHE A 182 4.66 19.53 15.20
C PHE A 182 5.23 19.99 16.55
N GLU A 183 6.45 20.54 16.54
CA GLU A 183 7.11 21.10 17.73
C GLU A 183 6.26 22.20 18.39
N ASP A 184 5.83 23.16 17.60
CA ASP A 184 5.00 24.27 18.09
C ASP A 184 3.66 23.78 18.66
N CYS A 185 3.03 22.80 17.99
CA CYS A 185 1.79 22.20 18.45
C CYS A 185 1.95 21.51 19.81
N ILE A 186 2.99 20.70 19.99
CA ILE A 186 3.25 20.00 21.27
C ILE A 186 3.56 20.99 22.40
N LEU A 187 4.30 22.05 22.10
CA LEU A 187 4.63 23.09 23.07
C LEU A 187 3.46 24.03 23.39
N GLY A 188 2.29 23.82 22.78
CA GLY A 188 1.11 24.67 22.98
C GLY A 188 1.27 26.07 22.39
N LYS A 189 2.23 26.25 21.46
CA LYS A 189 2.45 27.51 20.75
C LYS A 189 1.48 27.64 19.57
N PRO A 190 1.11 28.88 19.14
CA PRO A 190 0.45 29.08 17.88
C PRO A 190 1.25 28.43 16.74
N HIS A 191 0.61 27.62 15.92
CA HIS A 191 1.31 26.89 14.88
C HIS A 191 0.55 26.92 13.56
N ASN A 192 1.28 26.78 12.46
CA ASN A 192 0.75 26.73 11.11
C ASN A 192 1.07 25.38 10.50
N ALA A 193 0.06 24.68 10.02
CA ALA A 193 0.27 23.46 9.26
C ALA A 193 0.59 23.76 7.78
N PRO A 194 1.37 22.92 7.10
CA PRO A 194 1.52 23.04 5.66
C PRO A 194 0.19 22.73 4.95
N GLY A 195 0.00 23.31 3.77
CA GLY A 195 -1.16 22.98 2.95
C GLY A 195 -1.15 21.53 2.45
N ILE A 196 -2.29 21.00 2.08
CA ILE A 196 -2.44 19.66 1.50
C ILE A 196 -2.46 19.74 -0.02
N ASN A 197 -1.64 18.92 -0.67
CA ASN A 197 -1.52 18.88 -2.13
C ASN A 197 -2.25 17.66 -2.75
N TYR A 198 -3.58 17.63 -2.58
CA TYR A 198 -4.41 16.52 -3.03
C TYR A 198 -4.46 16.37 -4.56
N ARG A 199 -4.29 17.47 -5.33
CA ARG A 199 -4.26 17.41 -6.80
C ARG A 199 -3.09 16.59 -7.35
N GLN A 200 -1.90 16.81 -6.81
CA GLN A 200 -0.73 16.03 -7.22
C GLN A 200 -0.84 14.57 -6.79
N VAL A 201 -1.43 14.31 -5.63
CA VAL A 201 -1.67 12.93 -5.18
C VAL A 201 -2.58 12.20 -6.16
N TRP A 202 -3.71 12.81 -6.54
CA TRP A 202 -4.61 12.22 -7.52
C TRP A 202 -3.96 12.01 -8.88
N ALA A 203 -3.25 13.01 -9.41
CA ALA A 203 -2.58 12.88 -10.70
C ALA A 203 -1.55 11.73 -10.73
N ARG A 204 -0.77 11.57 -9.67
CA ARG A 204 0.18 10.46 -9.53
C ARG A 204 -0.53 9.12 -9.36
N MET A 205 -1.59 9.08 -8.56
CA MET A 205 -2.39 7.88 -8.33
C MET A 205 -3.04 7.41 -9.63
N ALA A 206 -3.65 8.31 -10.42
CA ALA A 206 -4.36 7.96 -11.64
C ALA A 206 -3.47 7.21 -12.65
N SER A 207 -2.24 7.72 -12.90
CA SER A 207 -1.31 7.06 -13.82
C SER A 207 -0.86 5.68 -13.32
N GLN A 208 -0.54 5.57 -12.02
CA GLN A 208 -0.10 4.32 -11.42
C GLN A 208 -1.24 3.30 -11.32
N MET A 209 -2.48 3.77 -11.05
CA MET A 209 -3.65 2.92 -10.92
C MET A 209 -3.89 2.11 -12.19
N ILE A 210 -3.83 2.76 -13.35
CA ILE A 210 -4.00 2.09 -14.64
C ILE A 210 -2.96 0.98 -14.80
N VAL A 211 -1.68 1.32 -14.69
CA VAL A 211 -0.57 0.39 -14.97
C VAL A 211 -0.53 -0.76 -13.97
N LYS A 212 -0.60 -0.46 -12.67
CA LYS A 212 -0.48 -1.48 -11.63
C LYS A 212 -1.71 -2.41 -11.61
N SER A 213 -2.92 -1.89 -11.84
CA SER A 213 -4.12 -2.73 -11.91
C SER A 213 -4.10 -3.65 -13.13
N GLN A 214 -3.67 -3.15 -14.28
CA GLN A 214 -3.52 -4.00 -15.46
C GLN A 214 -2.48 -5.10 -15.25
N ALA A 215 -1.35 -4.79 -14.61
CA ALA A 215 -0.35 -5.79 -14.29
C ALA A 215 -0.90 -6.86 -13.34
N ALA A 216 -1.57 -6.45 -12.25
CA ALA A 216 -2.21 -7.39 -11.32
C ALA A 216 -3.22 -8.30 -12.01
N ASN A 217 -4.08 -7.75 -12.87
CA ASN A 217 -5.05 -8.54 -13.64
C ASN A 217 -4.38 -9.52 -14.61
N THR A 218 -3.28 -9.12 -15.25
CA THR A 218 -2.48 -10.01 -16.11
C THR A 218 -1.90 -11.19 -15.32
N TRP A 219 -1.60 -10.99 -14.03
CA TRP A 219 -1.14 -12.03 -13.11
C TRP A 219 -2.28 -12.85 -12.49
N GLY A 220 -3.53 -12.59 -12.88
CA GLY A 220 -4.73 -13.21 -12.32
C GLY A 220 -5.05 -12.76 -10.90
N GLY A 221 -4.55 -11.59 -10.51
CA GLY A 221 -4.73 -10.99 -9.20
C GLY A 221 -5.54 -9.69 -9.23
N TYR A 222 -5.48 -8.96 -8.13
CA TYR A 222 -6.22 -7.71 -7.92
C TYR A 222 -5.32 -6.61 -7.40
N THR A 223 -5.66 -5.34 -7.69
CA THR A 223 -5.15 -4.19 -6.95
C THR A 223 -6.18 -3.70 -5.96
N ILE A 224 -5.72 -3.24 -4.79
CA ILE A 224 -6.55 -2.55 -3.80
C ILE A 224 -5.81 -1.26 -3.41
N TRP A 225 -6.41 -0.13 -3.77
CA TRP A 225 -5.92 1.21 -3.47
C TRP A 225 -6.51 1.67 -2.15
N ILE A 226 -5.68 1.78 -1.13
CA ILE A 226 -6.08 2.22 0.20
C ILE A 226 -5.95 3.73 0.26
N LEU A 227 -7.04 4.41 0.61
CA LEU A 227 -7.03 5.86 0.76
C LEU A 227 -8.03 6.33 1.84
N GLN A 228 -7.96 7.59 2.19
CA GLN A 228 -8.91 8.21 3.09
C GLN A 228 -10.14 8.71 2.31
N ASP A 229 -11.31 8.69 2.93
CA ASP A 229 -12.60 9.14 2.36
C ASP A 229 -12.55 10.55 1.75
N VAL A 230 -11.92 11.51 2.43
CA VAL A 230 -11.77 12.88 1.90
C VAL A 230 -11.02 12.93 0.55
N LEU A 231 -10.12 11.97 0.29
CA LEU A 231 -9.47 11.86 -1.02
C LEU A 231 -10.41 11.20 -2.05
N ALA A 232 -11.21 10.21 -1.64
CA ALA A 232 -12.24 9.62 -2.50
C ALA A 232 -13.29 10.66 -2.92
N ASP A 233 -13.75 11.48 -1.98
CA ASP A 233 -14.67 12.59 -2.26
C ASP A 233 -14.05 13.63 -3.21
N TYR A 234 -12.77 13.96 -3.01
CA TYR A 234 -12.07 14.84 -3.94
C TYR A 234 -12.01 14.26 -5.36
N ILE A 235 -11.73 12.97 -5.51
CA ILE A 235 -11.70 12.28 -6.81
C ILE A 235 -13.09 12.40 -7.47
N SER A 236 -14.16 12.07 -6.76
CA SER A 236 -15.53 12.17 -7.26
C SER A 236 -15.92 13.60 -7.69
N ASN A 237 -15.48 14.61 -6.94
CA ASN A 237 -15.81 16.01 -7.21
C ASN A 237 -14.94 16.66 -8.30
N SER A 238 -13.74 16.13 -8.55
CA SER A 238 -12.77 16.74 -9.48
C SER A 238 -12.63 16.00 -10.81
N THR A 239 -13.29 14.87 -10.96
CA THR A 239 -13.29 14.06 -12.18
C THR A 239 -14.72 13.81 -12.63
N ALA A 240 -14.90 13.33 -13.85
CA ALA A 240 -16.22 12.86 -14.32
C ALA A 240 -16.61 11.50 -13.70
N LEU A 241 -15.74 10.94 -12.84
CA LEU A 241 -15.92 9.65 -12.20
C LEU A 241 -16.53 9.86 -10.80
N ASP A 242 -17.84 9.69 -10.67
CA ASP A 242 -18.47 9.63 -9.35
C ASP A 242 -18.28 8.21 -8.76
N LEU A 243 -17.36 8.12 -7.79
CA LEU A 243 -17.04 6.86 -7.13
C LEU A 243 -18.25 6.21 -6.45
N LYS A 244 -19.29 6.98 -6.10
CA LYS A 244 -20.52 6.43 -5.49
C LYS A 244 -21.23 5.39 -6.39
N HIS A 245 -21.08 5.51 -7.71
CA HIS A 245 -21.62 4.52 -8.65
C HIS A 245 -20.88 3.19 -8.65
N PHE A 246 -19.70 3.13 -8.00
CA PHE A 246 -18.85 1.94 -7.94
C PHE A 246 -18.86 1.27 -6.57
N ILE A 247 -19.74 1.71 -5.65
CA ILE A 247 -19.85 1.09 -4.31
C ILE A 247 -20.29 -0.36 -4.47
N THR A 248 -19.52 -1.28 -3.89
CA THR A 248 -19.76 -2.72 -3.98
C THR A 248 -19.12 -3.47 -2.81
N GLU A 249 -19.51 -4.72 -2.63
CA GLU A 249 -18.86 -5.64 -1.70
C GLU A 249 -17.87 -6.60 -2.37
N GLN A 250 -17.81 -6.60 -3.71
CA GLN A 250 -16.99 -7.52 -4.49
C GLN A 250 -15.85 -6.80 -5.18
N LEU A 251 -14.68 -7.45 -5.25
CA LEU A 251 -13.54 -6.96 -5.99
C LEU A 251 -13.79 -7.03 -7.51
N SER A 252 -13.20 -6.07 -8.22
CA SER A 252 -13.18 -5.97 -9.67
C SER A 252 -11.76 -5.72 -10.16
N GLU A 253 -11.59 -5.27 -11.39
CA GLU A 253 -10.27 -4.99 -11.98
C GLU A 253 -9.52 -3.87 -11.25
N VAL A 254 -10.23 -2.80 -10.85
CA VAL A 254 -9.71 -1.72 -10.00
C VAL A 254 -10.53 -1.67 -8.73
N ASN A 255 -9.86 -1.61 -7.58
CA ASN A 255 -10.50 -1.56 -6.29
C ASN A 255 -9.92 -0.43 -5.46
N ILE A 256 -10.79 0.40 -4.90
CA ILE A 256 -10.44 1.48 -3.98
C ILE A 256 -11.13 1.17 -2.66
N LEU A 257 -10.35 0.97 -1.60
CA LEU A 257 -10.87 0.82 -0.24
C LEU A 257 -10.57 2.09 0.53
N SER A 258 -11.61 2.89 0.76
CA SER A 258 -11.48 4.11 1.55
C SER A 258 -11.78 3.87 3.01
N PHE A 259 -11.08 4.61 3.88
CA PHE A 259 -11.30 4.60 5.32
C PHE A 259 -11.72 5.97 5.81
N SER A 260 -12.67 6.00 6.74
CA SER A 260 -13.20 7.21 7.37
C SER A 260 -12.86 7.26 8.85
N TYR A 261 -12.61 8.46 9.36
CA TYR A 261 -12.49 8.68 10.79
C TYR A 261 -13.84 8.52 11.50
N SER A 262 -13.78 8.07 12.76
CA SER A 262 -14.94 8.17 13.65
C SER A 262 -15.31 9.63 13.90
N GLU A 263 -16.57 9.89 14.27
CA GLU A 263 -17.08 11.23 14.62
C GLU A 263 -16.33 11.91 15.78
N LYS A 264 -15.50 11.18 16.52
CA LYS A 264 -14.63 11.72 17.59
C LYS A 264 -13.64 12.78 17.11
N PHE A 265 -13.35 12.86 15.80
CA PHE A 265 -12.50 13.93 15.29
C PHE A 265 -13.09 15.32 15.48
N LYS A 266 -14.41 15.45 15.69
CA LYS A 266 -15.11 16.74 15.87
C LYS A 266 -14.84 17.39 17.22
N SER A 267 -14.54 16.60 18.25
CA SER A 267 -14.27 17.07 19.60
C SER A 267 -13.26 16.17 20.31
N PRO A 268 -12.00 16.09 19.82
CA PRO A 268 -11.00 15.25 20.43
C PRO A 268 -10.51 15.87 21.76
N SER A 269 -10.41 15.03 22.78
CA SER A 269 -9.70 15.38 24.00
C SER A 269 -8.20 15.10 23.86
N LYS A 270 -7.37 15.81 24.62
CA LYS A 270 -5.92 15.56 24.63
C LYS A 270 -5.62 14.13 25.01
N GLY A 271 -4.91 13.42 24.13
CA GLY A 271 -4.56 12.02 24.33
C GLY A 271 -5.53 11.03 23.69
N ASP A 272 -6.67 11.48 23.14
CA ASP A 272 -7.60 10.62 22.44
C ASP A 272 -6.97 10.03 21.17
N THR A 273 -7.28 8.76 20.93
CA THR A 273 -7.03 8.11 19.64
C THR A 273 -8.28 8.25 18.78
N ILE A 274 -8.16 8.91 17.63
CA ILE A 274 -9.24 9.00 16.64
C ILE A 274 -9.12 7.81 15.70
N GLU A 275 -10.06 6.87 15.79
CA GLU A 275 -10.02 5.62 15.04
C GLU A 275 -10.54 5.80 13.60
N LEU A 276 -10.08 4.94 12.70
CA LEU A 276 -10.67 4.74 11.38
C LEU A 276 -11.72 3.63 11.50
N THR A 277 -12.99 4.00 11.60
CA THR A 277 -14.07 3.08 11.96
C THR A 277 -14.80 2.50 10.77
N ASP A 278 -14.95 3.27 9.71
CA ASP A 278 -15.73 2.87 8.55
C ASP A 278 -14.86 2.68 7.31
N SER A 279 -15.31 1.83 6.42
CA SER A 279 -14.65 1.62 5.14
C SER A 279 -15.67 1.41 4.04
N THR A 280 -15.38 1.97 2.85
CA THR A 280 -16.19 1.79 1.65
C THR A 280 -15.32 1.22 0.54
N LEU A 281 -15.80 0.17 -0.12
CA LEU A 281 -15.18 -0.39 -1.31
C LEU A 281 -15.84 0.18 -2.55
N PHE A 282 -15.02 0.74 -3.43
CA PHE A 282 -15.40 1.13 -4.79
C PHE A 282 -14.64 0.21 -5.74
N ALA A 283 -15.36 -0.48 -6.64
CA ALA A 283 -14.72 -1.36 -7.60
C ALA A 283 -15.38 -1.30 -8.97
N GLY A 284 -14.57 -1.44 -10.02
CA GLY A 284 -15.05 -1.37 -11.38
C GLY A 284 -14.02 -1.82 -12.42
N PRO A 285 -14.41 -1.88 -13.71
CA PRO A 285 -13.51 -2.25 -14.79
C PRO A 285 -12.49 -1.13 -15.08
N ILE A 286 -11.30 -1.52 -15.49
CA ILE A 286 -10.28 -0.58 -15.99
C ILE A 286 -10.72 0.06 -17.31
N ARG A 287 -11.39 -0.72 -18.15
CA ARG A 287 -11.75 -0.33 -19.50
C ARG A 287 -13.23 0.02 -19.57
N PRO A 288 -13.59 1.17 -20.12
CA PRO A 288 -14.99 1.43 -20.42
C PRO A 288 -15.45 0.49 -21.54
N TYR A 289 -16.47 -0.31 -21.26
CA TYR A 289 -17.21 -1.07 -22.26
C TYR A 289 -18.55 -0.40 -22.50
N LYS A 290 -18.96 -0.29 -23.75
CA LYS A 290 -20.33 0.05 -24.12
C LYS A 290 -20.89 -1.11 -24.93
N ASP A 291 -22.00 -1.69 -24.47
CA ASP A 291 -22.71 -2.78 -25.15
C ASP A 291 -21.84 -3.99 -25.51
N ASN A 292 -20.91 -4.39 -24.60
CA ASN A 292 -19.92 -5.43 -24.82
C ASN A 292 -18.92 -5.16 -25.96
N GLN A 293 -18.95 -3.98 -26.55
CA GLN A 293 -17.98 -3.56 -27.55
C GLN A 293 -16.98 -2.59 -26.93
N LYS A 294 -15.69 -2.84 -27.18
CA LYS A 294 -14.62 -1.95 -26.80
C LYS A 294 -14.78 -0.63 -27.57
N ILE A 295 -14.96 0.47 -26.85
CA ILE A 295 -14.99 1.79 -27.44
C ILE A 295 -13.57 2.22 -27.72
N SER A 296 -13.07 2.09 -28.94
CA SER A 296 -11.84 2.68 -29.46
C SER A 296 -10.56 2.32 -28.67
N PRO A 297 -9.33 2.40 -29.20
CA PRO A 297 -8.17 2.22 -28.35
C PRO A 297 -8.24 3.23 -27.20
N SER A 298 -8.48 2.73 -25.98
CA SER A 298 -8.50 3.55 -24.77
C SER A 298 -7.09 4.05 -24.49
N PHE A 299 -6.95 5.10 -23.70
CA PHE A 299 -5.64 5.56 -23.22
C PHE A 299 -4.85 4.39 -22.60
N GLN A 300 -5.54 3.45 -21.97
CA GLN A 300 -4.96 2.23 -21.42
C GLN A 300 -4.34 1.32 -22.46
N ASP A 301 -4.99 1.15 -23.62
CA ASP A 301 -4.42 0.34 -24.70
C ASP A 301 -3.14 0.94 -25.28
N ILE A 302 -3.07 2.25 -25.35
CA ILE A 302 -1.87 2.96 -25.82
C ILE A 302 -0.72 2.79 -24.81
N VAL A 303 -1.02 2.92 -23.51
CA VAL A 303 -0.01 2.89 -22.44
C VAL A 303 0.38 1.47 -22.06
N LEU A 304 -0.53 0.49 -22.16
CA LEU A 304 -0.40 -0.83 -21.55
C LEU A 304 -0.25 -1.99 -22.53
N ALA A 305 -0.55 -1.81 -23.79
CA ALA A 305 -0.69 -2.91 -24.76
C ALA A 305 0.52 -3.86 -24.87
N SER A 306 1.68 -3.46 -24.37
CA SER A 306 2.90 -4.28 -24.45
C SER A 306 3.75 -4.31 -23.17
N VAL A 307 3.28 -3.72 -22.08
CA VAL A 307 4.15 -3.36 -20.93
C VAL A 307 3.91 -4.21 -19.68
N CYS A 308 2.84 -5.01 -19.63
CA CYS A 308 2.57 -5.84 -18.46
C CYS A 308 3.50 -7.05 -18.43
N PRO A 309 4.34 -7.18 -17.41
CA PRO A 309 5.20 -8.34 -17.27
C PRO A 309 4.36 -9.60 -16.96
N PRO A 310 4.79 -10.79 -17.39
CA PRO A 310 4.14 -12.03 -17.02
C PRO A 310 4.27 -12.30 -15.50
N LYS A 311 3.37 -13.14 -14.96
CA LYS A 311 3.37 -13.48 -13.52
C LYS A 311 4.69 -14.08 -13.06
N SER A 312 5.42 -14.79 -13.93
CA SER A 312 6.75 -15.29 -13.63
C SER A 312 7.73 -14.22 -13.17
N VAL A 313 7.64 -13.00 -13.73
CA VAL A 313 8.49 -11.86 -13.32
C VAL A 313 8.15 -11.42 -11.89
N LEU A 314 6.85 -11.40 -11.52
CA LEU A 314 6.46 -11.14 -10.13
C LEU A 314 6.98 -12.23 -9.20
N LEU A 315 6.74 -13.51 -9.52
CA LEU A 315 7.19 -14.63 -8.70
C LEU A 315 8.72 -14.62 -8.54
N ALA A 316 9.44 -14.32 -9.63
CA ALA A 316 10.90 -14.18 -9.59
C ALA A 316 11.35 -13.02 -8.69
N ALA A 317 10.59 -11.90 -8.64
CA ALA A 317 10.88 -10.80 -7.74
C ALA A 317 10.61 -11.18 -6.27
N LEU A 318 9.49 -11.85 -5.98
CA LEU A 318 9.15 -12.33 -4.63
C LEU A 318 10.14 -13.37 -4.12
N ALA A 319 10.59 -14.31 -4.97
CA ALA A 319 11.58 -15.32 -4.61
C ALA A 319 12.97 -14.74 -4.24
N LYS A 320 13.26 -13.52 -4.65
CA LYS A 320 14.51 -12.80 -4.31
C LYS A 320 14.38 -11.94 -3.04
N LYS A 321 13.16 -11.75 -2.54
CA LYS A 321 12.86 -10.83 -1.44
C LYS A 321 12.40 -11.62 -0.22
N SER A 322 12.96 -11.27 0.94
CA SER A 322 12.52 -11.84 2.22
C SER A 322 11.07 -11.48 2.50
N LEU A 323 10.32 -12.43 3.02
CA LEU A 323 8.98 -12.18 3.53
C LEU A 323 9.02 -11.15 4.66
N SER A 324 8.18 -10.13 4.58
CA SER A 324 8.04 -9.15 5.65
C SER A 324 7.26 -9.73 6.82
N ILE A 325 6.21 -10.51 6.52
CA ILE A 325 5.34 -11.10 7.55
C ILE A 325 4.51 -12.26 6.98
N ILE A 326 4.12 -13.18 7.87
CA ILE A 326 3.15 -14.24 7.62
C ILE A 326 1.96 -14.02 8.57
N ILE A 327 0.74 -14.07 8.04
CA ILE A 327 -0.51 -13.97 8.79
C ILE A 327 -1.30 -15.25 8.55
N GLN A 328 -1.87 -15.81 9.63
CA GLN A 328 -2.82 -16.92 9.58
C GLN A 328 -4.25 -16.34 9.65
N LEU A 329 -5.13 -16.75 8.72
CA LEU A 329 -6.57 -16.35 8.68
C LEU A 329 -7.47 -17.39 9.33
#